data_e55c7c52cc1f1742ba714b2f94a466d6
#
_entry.id   e55c7c52cc1f1742ba714b2f94a466d6
#
_cell.length_a   1.000
_cell.length_b   1.000
_cell.length_c   1.000
_cell.angle_alpha   90.00
_cell.angle_beta   90.00
_cell.angle_gamma   90.00
#
_symmetry.space_group_name_H-M   'P 1'
#
loop_
_entity.id
_entity.type
_entity.pdbx_description
1 polymer ?
#
loop_
_entity_poly.entity_id
_entity_poly.type
_entity_poly.pdbx_seq_one_letter_code
_entity_poly.pdbx_strand_id
1 'polypeptide(L)'
;MGKAAVVRALVDMRAALAVLLSEVDGSGPEPFSVADPLAGLADGCLDILAGAREVEAGIAAVKAKAAVAYAESAHAVAGPDVTVQAQEMAVAAEIGCVLALGPRAASSFLATAHAVVTSLPRTLAGLQAGTLSWQHAVVMADEAASLDAAGAAALEAHFLDPDAPNPARGCPVGQLPAHRFRAKARTWRERHHSESLEKRHAKGVADRWVEFRPDQDGMAWLSAYLPADRALAGW
;
A
#
# COMPACT_ATOMS: atom_id res chain seq x y z
N MET A 1 -10.42 1.59 23.15
CA MET A 1 -9.54 0.43 22.93
C MET A 1 -8.89 0.00 24.26
N GLY A 2 -8.97 -1.29 24.61
CA GLY A 2 -8.32 -1.81 25.81
C GLY A 2 -6.81 -1.98 25.58
N LYS A 3 -5.99 -1.12 26.19
CA LYS A 3 -4.51 -1.16 26.07
C LYS A 3 -3.94 -2.57 26.35
N ALA A 4 -4.50 -3.30 27.30
CA ALA A 4 -4.06 -4.66 27.64
C ALA A 4 -4.30 -5.67 26.49
N ALA A 5 -5.43 -5.58 25.78
CA ALA A 5 -5.71 -6.45 24.65
C ALA A 5 -4.75 -6.20 23.47
N VAL A 6 -4.42 -4.94 23.20
CA VAL A 6 -3.44 -4.57 22.16
C VAL A 6 -2.06 -5.12 22.49
N VAL A 7 -1.61 -4.93 23.74
CA VAL A 7 -0.29 -5.45 24.18
C VAL A 7 -0.25 -6.97 24.07
N ARG A 8 -1.31 -7.67 24.52
CA ARG A 8 -1.38 -9.14 24.40
C ARG A 8 -1.30 -9.60 22.95
N ALA A 9 -2.11 -9.02 22.04
CA ALA A 9 -2.10 -9.38 20.63
C ALA A 9 -0.71 -9.18 19.98
N LEU A 10 0.01 -8.11 20.33
CA LEU A 10 1.37 -7.89 19.84
C LEU A 10 2.38 -8.90 20.41
N VAL A 11 2.22 -9.34 21.66
CA VAL A 11 3.04 -10.39 22.26
C VAL A 11 2.78 -11.73 21.58
N ASP A 12 1.52 -12.08 21.37
CA ASP A 12 1.12 -13.34 20.71
C ASP A 12 1.64 -13.39 19.26
N MET A 13 1.55 -12.30 18.50
CA MET A 13 2.14 -12.22 17.16
C MET A 13 3.66 -12.41 17.16
N ARG A 14 4.37 -11.81 18.11
CA ARG A 14 5.84 -12.01 18.22
C ARG A 14 6.18 -13.46 18.56
N ALA A 15 5.40 -14.11 19.44
CA ALA A 15 5.59 -15.51 19.76
C ALA A 15 5.37 -16.42 18.53
N ALA A 16 4.31 -16.16 17.76
CA ALA A 16 4.04 -16.89 16.51
C ALA A 16 5.17 -16.71 15.49
N LEU A 17 5.69 -15.49 15.32
CA LEU A 17 6.84 -15.25 14.44
C LEU A 17 8.11 -15.97 14.89
N ALA A 18 8.35 -16.07 16.21
CA ALA A 18 9.48 -16.82 16.75
C ALA A 18 9.40 -18.33 16.43
N VAL A 19 8.19 -18.90 16.43
CA VAL A 19 7.97 -20.29 16.00
C VAL A 19 8.35 -20.45 14.53
N LEU A 20 7.84 -19.58 13.63
CA LEU A 20 8.17 -19.65 12.20
C LEU A 20 9.69 -19.52 11.95
N LEU A 21 10.38 -18.65 12.68
CA LEU A 21 11.83 -18.51 12.57
C LEU A 21 12.54 -19.78 13.03
N SER A 22 12.11 -20.40 14.13
CA SER A 22 12.71 -21.64 14.60
C SER A 22 12.54 -22.81 13.63
N GLU A 23 11.43 -22.86 12.93
CA GLU A 23 11.20 -23.88 11.87
C GLU A 23 12.14 -23.66 10.68
N VAL A 24 12.28 -22.42 10.22
CA VAL A 24 13.21 -22.07 9.12
C VAL A 24 14.66 -22.38 9.51
N ASP A 25 15.05 -22.13 10.77
CA ASP A 25 16.41 -22.39 11.29
C ASP A 25 16.67 -23.88 11.56
N GLY A 26 15.67 -24.76 11.37
CA GLY A 26 15.79 -26.19 11.63
C GLY A 26 15.90 -26.54 13.11
N SER A 27 15.54 -25.62 14.01
CA SER A 27 15.53 -25.81 15.48
C SER A 27 14.13 -26.13 16.04
N GLY A 28 13.16 -26.37 15.17
CA GLY A 28 11.79 -26.76 15.53
C GLY A 28 11.73 -28.16 16.18
N PRO A 29 10.66 -28.45 16.93
CA PRO A 29 10.52 -29.72 17.67
C PRO A 29 10.32 -30.95 16.75
N GLU A 30 9.89 -30.76 15.50
CA GLU A 30 9.69 -31.84 14.52
C GLU A 30 10.62 -31.58 13.31
N PRO A 31 11.82 -32.21 13.28
CA PRO A 31 12.71 -32.05 12.14
C PRO A 31 12.08 -32.66 10.88
N PHE A 32 12.29 -32.00 9.74
CA PHE A 32 11.92 -32.52 8.44
C PHE A 32 12.43 -33.96 8.25
N SER A 33 11.72 -34.78 7.46
CA SER A 33 11.95 -36.21 7.30
C SER A 33 13.43 -36.61 7.23
N VAL A 34 13.82 -37.60 8.05
CA VAL A 34 15.17 -38.16 8.08
C VAL A 34 15.57 -38.81 6.74
N ALA A 35 14.59 -39.23 5.89
CA ALA A 35 14.82 -39.87 4.61
C ALA A 35 15.19 -38.89 3.49
N ASP A 36 14.62 -37.68 3.50
CA ASP A 36 15.00 -36.58 2.60
C ASP A 36 14.82 -35.24 3.32
N PRO A 37 15.86 -34.77 4.00
CA PRO A 37 15.79 -33.55 4.79
C PRO A 37 15.51 -32.27 3.99
N LEU A 38 15.67 -32.31 2.65
CA LEU A 38 15.51 -31.14 1.79
C LEU A 38 14.15 -31.10 1.08
N ALA A 39 13.49 -32.25 0.85
CA ALA A 39 12.21 -32.29 0.13
C ALA A 39 11.09 -31.60 0.89
N GLY A 40 10.97 -31.84 2.20
CA GLY A 40 9.97 -31.16 3.04
C GLY A 40 10.30 -29.70 3.33
N LEU A 41 11.58 -29.33 3.39
CA LEU A 41 12.02 -27.96 3.66
C LEU A 41 11.64 -27.00 2.54
N ALA A 42 11.81 -27.38 1.29
CA ALA A 42 11.48 -26.51 0.15
C ALA A 42 9.98 -26.15 0.12
N ASP A 43 9.12 -27.13 0.28
CA ASP A 43 7.66 -26.92 0.31
C ASP A 43 7.24 -26.10 1.55
N GLY A 44 7.76 -26.44 2.73
CA GLY A 44 7.51 -25.71 3.95
C GLY A 44 7.94 -24.24 3.89
N CYS A 45 9.07 -23.93 3.27
CA CYS A 45 9.52 -22.55 3.06
C CYS A 45 8.58 -21.76 2.13
N LEU A 46 8.06 -22.38 1.07
CA LEU A 46 7.09 -21.73 0.19
C LEU A 46 5.74 -21.47 0.90
N ASP A 47 5.31 -22.38 1.75
CA ASP A 47 4.11 -22.21 2.58
C ASP A 47 4.28 -21.08 3.59
N ILE A 48 5.45 -20.98 4.22
CA ILE A 48 5.79 -19.87 5.12
C ILE A 48 5.77 -18.54 4.36
N LEU A 49 6.36 -18.48 3.16
CA LEU A 49 6.34 -17.25 2.34
C LEU A 49 4.91 -16.85 1.93
N ALA A 50 4.07 -17.82 1.56
CA ALA A 50 2.68 -17.58 1.22
C ALA A 50 1.89 -17.06 2.44
N GLY A 51 2.00 -17.71 3.59
CA GLY A 51 1.35 -17.30 4.83
C GLY A 51 1.86 -15.95 5.35
N ALA A 52 3.17 -15.71 5.27
CA ALA A 52 3.76 -14.43 5.66
C ALA A 52 3.20 -13.26 4.83
N ARG A 53 3.02 -13.45 3.52
CA ARG A 53 2.39 -12.45 2.63
C ARG A 53 0.97 -12.10 3.08
N GLU A 54 0.18 -13.10 3.49
CA GLU A 54 -1.19 -12.89 3.98
C GLU A 54 -1.20 -12.13 5.32
N VAL A 55 -0.32 -12.50 6.24
CA VAL A 55 -0.16 -11.80 7.52
C VAL A 55 0.31 -10.37 7.33
N GLU A 56 1.29 -10.12 6.45
CA GLU A 56 1.76 -8.77 6.12
C GLU A 56 0.63 -7.88 5.59
N ALA A 57 -0.24 -8.43 4.74
CA ALA A 57 -1.42 -7.71 4.24
C ALA A 57 -2.39 -7.34 5.38
N GLY A 58 -2.67 -8.28 6.28
CA GLY A 58 -3.47 -8.03 7.48
C GLY A 58 -2.87 -6.96 8.39
N ILE A 59 -1.55 -7.02 8.62
CA ILE A 59 -0.83 -5.98 9.38
C ILE A 59 -0.92 -4.63 8.66
N ALA A 60 -0.84 -4.59 7.35
CA ALA A 60 -0.99 -3.34 6.58
C ALA A 60 -2.40 -2.74 6.76
N ALA A 61 -3.45 -3.56 6.75
CA ALA A 61 -4.81 -3.12 7.04
C ALA A 61 -4.94 -2.54 8.45
N VAL A 62 -4.35 -3.20 9.46
CA VAL A 62 -4.35 -2.70 10.86
C VAL A 62 -3.62 -1.37 10.95
N LYS A 63 -2.43 -1.24 10.34
CA LYS A 63 -1.66 0.02 10.32
C LYS A 63 -2.46 1.14 9.66
N ALA A 64 -3.09 0.90 8.52
CA ALA A 64 -3.91 1.88 7.82
C ALA A 64 -5.07 2.37 8.69
N LYS A 65 -5.84 1.45 9.29
CA LYS A 65 -6.95 1.81 10.19
C LYS A 65 -6.47 2.57 11.43
N ALA A 66 -5.36 2.16 12.01
CA ALA A 66 -4.80 2.82 13.19
C ALA A 66 -4.33 4.25 12.86
N ALA A 67 -3.69 4.45 11.70
CA ALA A 67 -3.24 5.76 11.25
C ALA A 67 -4.41 6.73 10.99
N VAL A 68 -5.49 6.24 10.35
CA VAL A 68 -6.69 7.07 10.11
C VAL A 68 -7.38 7.40 11.43
N ALA A 69 -7.59 6.44 12.32
CA ALA A 69 -8.20 6.68 13.63
C ALA A 69 -7.37 7.66 14.49
N TYR A 70 -6.04 7.58 14.40
CA TYR A 70 -5.15 8.54 15.05
C TYR A 70 -5.31 9.94 14.45
N ALA A 71 -5.31 10.08 13.12
CA ALA A 71 -5.51 11.35 12.44
C ALA A 71 -6.85 12.00 12.81
N GLU A 72 -7.93 11.23 12.81
CA GLU A 72 -9.26 11.70 13.23
C GLU A 72 -9.26 12.20 14.68
N SER A 73 -8.62 11.46 15.59
CA SER A 73 -8.50 11.85 16.99
C SER A 73 -7.66 13.13 17.17
N ALA A 74 -6.57 13.25 16.43
CA ALA A 74 -5.71 14.43 16.47
C ALA A 74 -6.45 15.67 15.94
N HIS A 75 -7.22 15.53 14.84
CA HIS A 75 -8.04 16.61 14.31
C HIS A 75 -9.15 17.03 15.28
N ALA A 76 -9.77 16.09 15.99
CA ALA A 76 -10.85 16.38 16.93
C ALA A 76 -10.39 17.19 18.16
N VAL A 77 -9.10 17.11 18.54
CA VAL A 77 -8.53 17.84 19.70
C VAL A 77 -7.71 19.07 19.29
N ALA A 78 -7.56 19.33 18.00
CA ALA A 78 -6.80 20.46 17.49
C ALA A 78 -7.46 21.80 17.87
N GLY A 79 -6.64 22.77 18.26
CA GLY A 79 -7.13 24.12 18.58
C GLY A 79 -7.60 24.88 17.33
N PRO A 80 -8.49 25.85 17.48
CA PRO A 80 -9.08 26.60 16.37
C PRO A 80 -8.06 27.43 15.56
N ASP A 81 -6.91 27.73 16.14
CA ASP A 81 -5.87 28.55 15.52
C ASP A 81 -4.88 27.75 14.65
N VAL A 82 -5.00 26.41 14.63
CA VAL A 82 -4.12 25.56 13.85
C VAL A 82 -4.71 25.30 12.48
N THR A 83 -3.97 25.64 11.41
CA THR A 83 -4.44 25.38 10.05
C THR A 83 -4.51 23.88 9.77
N VAL A 84 -5.46 23.45 8.92
CA VAL A 84 -5.61 22.04 8.51
C VAL A 84 -4.30 21.48 7.96
N GLN A 85 -3.60 22.25 7.14
CA GLN A 85 -2.31 21.84 6.59
C GLN A 85 -1.25 21.59 7.68
N ALA A 86 -1.17 22.45 8.70
CA ALA A 86 -0.24 22.26 9.80
C ALA A 86 -0.59 21.01 10.63
N GLN A 87 -1.87 20.73 10.82
CA GLN A 87 -2.34 19.52 11.49
C GLN A 87 -1.98 18.26 10.71
N GLU A 88 -2.25 18.23 9.40
CA GLU A 88 -1.90 17.11 8.52
C GLU A 88 -0.38 16.85 8.53
N MET A 89 0.43 17.90 8.48
CA MET A 89 1.89 17.77 8.57
C MET A 89 2.34 17.21 9.92
N ALA A 90 1.75 17.67 11.02
CA ALA A 90 2.07 17.19 12.37
C ALA A 90 1.71 15.71 12.53
N VAL A 91 0.50 15.31 12.13
CA VAL A 91 0.05 13.91 12.14
C VAL A 91 0.95 13.02 11.29
N ALA A 92 1.30 13.46 10.08
CA ALA A 92 2.21 12.70 9.21
C ALA A 92 3.61 12.57 9.83
N ALA A 93 4.12 13.62 10.50
CA ALA A 93 5.42 13.58 11.18
C ALA A 93 5.41 12.59 12.35
N GLU A 94 4.37 12.58 13.18
CA GLU A 94 4.25 11.63 14.30
C GLU A 94 4.13 10.19 13.84
N ILE A 95 3.31 9.91 12.82
CA ILE A 95 3.23 8.58 12.19
C ILE A 95 4.59 8.20 11.60
N GLY A 96 5.29 9.16 10.96
CA GLY A 96 6.62 8.98 10.41
C GLY A 96 7.63 8.56 11.48
N CYS A 97 7.63 9.21 12.64
CA CYS A 97 8.48 8.86 13.77
C CYS A 97 8.21 7.43 14.28
N VAL A 98 6.94 7.04 14.43
CA VAL A 98 6.56 5.71 14.93
C VAL A 98 6.90 4.60 13.93
N LEU A 99 6.73 4.85 12.63
CA LEU A 99 6.96 3.87 11.57
C LEU A 99 8.37 3.96 10.97
N ALA A 100 9.24 4.84 11.46
CA ALA A 100 10.56 5.13 10.92
C ALA A 100 10.52 5.50 9.41
N LEU A 101 9.55 6.33 9.02
CA LEU A 101 9.36 6.81 7.65
C LEU A 101 9.84 8.26 7.52
N GLY A 102 10.47 8.57 6.38
CA GLY A 102 10.72 9.97 6.03
C GLY A 102 9.43 10.76 5.75
N PRO A 103 9.46 12.10 5.79
CA PRO A 103 8.25 12.94 5.72
C PRO A 103 7.36 12.65 4.50
N ARG A 104 7.96 12.52 3.32
CA ARG A 104 7.23 12.22 2.07
C ARG A 104 6.57 10.84 2.13
N ALA A 105 7.27 9.83 2.65
CA ALA A 105 6.74 8.47 2.77
C ALA A 105 5.61 8.40 3.80
N ALA A 106 5.71 9.12 4.91
CA ALA A 106 4.68 9.19 5.93
C ALA A 106 3.40 9.86 5.41
N SER A 107 3.53 10.99 4.70
CA SER A 107 2.39 11.66 4.06
C SER A 107 1.74 10.77 2.98
N SER A 108 2.53 10.10 2.14
CA SER A 108 2.02 9.16 1.14
C SER A 108 1.31 7.97 1.77
N PHE A 109 1.88 7.41 2.84
CA PHE A 109 1.25 6.32 3.60
C PHE A 109 -0.09 6.76 4.18
N LEU A 110 -0.16 7.93 4.82
CA LEU A 110 -1.38 8.45 5.43
C LEU A 110 -2.47 8.72 4.37
N ALA A 111 -2.10 9.33 3.24
CA ALA A 111 -3.03 9.57 2.12
C ALA A 111 -3.61 8.27 1.56
N THR A 112 -2.76 7.26 1.33
CA THR A 112 -3.20 5.94 0.89
C THR A 112 -4.08 5.26 1.94
N ALA A 113 -3.69 5.30 3.22
CA ALA A 113 -4.45 4.72 4.32
C ALA A 113 -5.85 5.35 4.42
N HIS A 114 -5.94 6.68 4.31
CA HIS A 114 -7.20 7.40 4.31
C HIS A 114 -8.08 6.96 3.14
N ALA A 115 -7.56 6.93 1.90
CA ALA A 115 -8.31 6.49 0.72
C ALA A 115 -8.84 5.05 0.89
N VAL A 116 -7.99 4.12 1.35
CA VAL A 116 -8.36 2.71 1.56
C VAL A 116 -9.43 2.55 2.62
N VAL A 117 -9.32 3.28 3.75
CA VAL A 117 -10.26 3.13 4.87
C VAL A 117 -11.61 3.80 4.59
N THR A 118 -11.61 4.95 3.90
CA THR A 118 -12.84 5.76 3.72
C THR A 118 -13.53 5.54 2.38
N SER A 119 -12.77 5.25 1.31
CA SER A 119 -13.30 5.29 -0.05
C SER A 119 -13.16 3.98 -0.83
N LEU A 120 -12.35 3.03 -0.35
CA LEU A 120 -12.03 1.79 -1.05
C LEU A 120 -12.29 0.54 -0.18
N PRO A 121 -13.56 0.26 0.14
CA PRO A 121 -13.92 -0.79 1.09
C PRO A 121 -13.55 -2.20 0.62
N ARG A 122 -13.60 -2.50 -0.69
CA ARG A 122 -13.20 -3.80 -1.22
C ARG A 122 -11.69 -4.00 -1.14
N THR A 123 -10.92 -2.96 -1.37
CA THR A 123 -9.45 -2.97 -1.21
C THR A 123 -9.08 -3.21 0.25
N LEU A 124 -9.75 -2.54 1.19
CA LEU A 124 -9.57 -2.78 2.61
C LEU A 124 -9.91 -4.23 2.99
N ALA A 125 -11.03 -4.75 2.51
CA ALA A 125 -11.43 -6.14 2.74
C ALA A 125 -10.40 -7.14 2.16
N GLY A 126 -9.86 -6.88 0.98
CA GLY A 126 -8.80 -7.68 0.37
C GLY A 126 -7.49 -7.68 1.18
N LEU A 127 -7.10 -6.55 1.76
CA LEU A 127 -5.97 -6.48 2.70
C LEU A 127 -6.25 -7.29 3.97
N GLN A 128 -7.43 -7.16 4.55
CA GLN A 128 -7.83 -7.88 5.76
C GLN A 128 -7.89 -9.41 5.55
N ALA A 129 -8.29 -9.83 4.36
CA ALA A 129 -8.34 -11.24 3.96
C ALA A 129 -6.99 -11.80 3.50
N GLY A 130 -5.92 -10.99 3.43
CA GLY A 130 -4.62 -11.43 2.92
C GLY A 130 -4.54 -11.58 1.40
N THR A 131 -5.62 -11.32 0.67
CA THR A 131 -5.69 -11.51 -0.79
C THR A 131 -5.01 -10.40 -1.60
N LEU A 132 -4.80 -9.23 -1.01
CA LEU A 132 -4.10 -8.09 -1.60
C LEU A 132 -2.92 -7.67 -0.74
N SER A 133 -1.80 -7.26 -1.34
CA SER A 133 -0.70 -6.63 -0.61
C SER A 133 -0.90 -5.11 -0.50
N TRP A 134 -0.14 -4.47 0.41
CA TRP A 134 -0.12 -2.99 0.51
C TRP A 134 0.20 -2.30 -0.81
N GLN A 135 1.08 -2.87 -1.63
CA GLN A 135 1.42 -2.32 -2.94
C GLN A 135 0.22 -2.31 -3.91
N HIS A 136 -0.66 -3.32 -3.84
CA HIS A 136 -1.91 -3.31 -4.62
C HIS A 136 -2.87 -2.23 -4.12
N ALA A 137 -2.96 -2.02 -2.81
CA ALA A 137 -3.77 -0.95 -2.22
C ALA A 137 -3.26 0.44 -2.63
N VAL A 138 -1.95 0.66 -2.66
CA VAL A 138 -1.34 1.90 -3.18
C VAL A 138 -1.73 2.12 -4.64
N VAL A 139 -1.65 1.08 -5.49
CA VAL A 139 -2.06 1.17 -6.88
C VAL A 139 -3.54 1.53 -7.01
N MET A 140 -4.41 0.87 -6.24
CA MET A 140 -5.84 1.14 -6.27
C MET A 140 -6.15 2.58 -5.83
N ALA A 141 -5.54 3.06 -4.76
CA ALA A 141 -5.70 4.43 -4.27
C ALA A 141 -5.22 5.47 -5.30
N ASP A 142 -4.04 5.25 -5.90
CA ASP A 142 -3.48 6.14 -6.93
C ASP A 142 -4.40 6.24 -8.15
N GLU A 143 -4.91 5.09 -8.64
CA GLU A 143 -5.75 5.06 -9.83
C GLU A 143 -7.19 5.54 -9.55
N ALA A 144 -7.67 5.43 -8.32
CA ALA A 144 -8.95 5.96 -7.87
C ALA A 144 -8.93 7.46 -7.55
N ALA A 145 -7.76 8.05 -7.22
CA ALA A 145 -7.63 9.42 -6.73
C ALA A 145 -8.19 10.51 -7.67
N SER A 146 -8.28 10.22 -8.97
CA SER A 146 -8.82 11.14 -9.98
C SER A 146 -10.27 10.87 -10.35
N LEU A 147 -10.90 9.87 -9.74
CA LEU A 147 -12.27 9.46 -9.98
C LEU A 147 -13.19 10.03 -8.91
N ASP A 148 -14.45 10.18 -9.25
CA ASP A 148 -15.50 10.40 -8.25
C ASP A 148 -15.80 9.11 -7.47
N ALA A 149 -16.66 9.18 -6.46
CA ALA A 149 -17.00 8.04 -5.62
C ALA A 149 -17.59 6.87 -6.43
N ALA A 150 -18.40 7.16 -7.44
CA ALA A 150 -19.00 6.13 -8.30
C ALA A 150 -17.95 5.46 -9.19
N GLY A 151 -17.04 6.23 -9.77
CA GLY A 151 -15.93 5.73 -10.57
C GLY A 151 -14.95 4.90 -9.74
N ALA A 152 -14.61 5.32 -8.52
CA ALA A 152 -13.78 4.56 -7.60
C ALA A 152 -14.42 3.21 -7.22
N ALA A 153 -15.72 3.21 -6.89
CA ALA A 153 -16.47 2.00 -6.61
C ALA A 153 -16.56 1.06 -7.82
N ALA A 154 -16.71 1.60 -9.04
CA ALA A 154 -16.73 0.82 -10.27
C ALA A 154 -15.36 0.22 -10.60
N LEU A 155 -14.25 0.95 -10.34
CA LEU A 155 -12.89 0.44 -10.47
C LEU A 155 -12.66 -0.74 -9.53
N GLU A 156 -13.02 -0.61 -8.24
CA GLU A 156 -12.92 -1.69 -7.27
C GLU A 156 -13.77 -2.90 -7.66
N ALA A 157 -15.03 -2.67 -8.05
CA ALA A 157 -15.93 -3.74 -8.45
C ALA A 157 -15.37 -4.52 -9.65
N HIS A 158 -14.86 -3.83 -10.66
CA HIS A 158 -14.28 -4.48 -11.83
C HIS A 158 -13.14 -5.45 -11.49
N PHE A 159 -12.28 -5.08 -10.55
CA PHE A 159 -11.09 -5.88 -10.24
C PHE A 159 -11.22 -6.81 -9.03
N LEU A 160 -12.10 -6.50 -8.09
CA LEU A 160 -12.16 -7.17 -6.79
C LEU A 160 -13.51 -7.85 -6.49
N ASP A 161 -14.51 -7.66 -7.36
CA ASP A 161 -15.83 -8.27 -7.19
C ASP A 161 -16.09 -9.26 -8.33
N PRO A 162 -16.05 -10.59 -8.06
CA PRO A 162 -16.29 -11.59 -9.08
C PRO A 162 -17.74 -11.57 -9.60
N ASP A 163 -18.67 -11.03 -8.82
CA ASP A 163 -20.10 -10.94 -9.15
C ASP A 163 -20.46 -9.61 -9.83
N ALA A 164 -19.47 -8.75 -10.10
CA ALA A 164 -19.69 -7.49 -10.83
C ALA A 164 -20.23 -7.78 -12.24
N PRO A 165 -21.02 -6.85 -12.83
CA PRO A 165 -21.57 -7.03 -14.18
C PRO A 165 -20.49 -7.25 -15.26
N ASN A 166 -19.29 -6.75 -15.05
CA ASN A 166 -18.17 -6.89 -15.97
C ASN A 166 -16.85 -7.04 -15.19
N PRO A 167 -16.63 -8.22 -14.56
CA PRO A 167 -15.43 -8.45 -13.75
C PRO A 167 -14.19 -8.58 -14.63
N ALA A 168 -13.04 -8.23 -14.06
CA ALA A 168 -11.75 -8.40 -14.72
C ALA A 168 -11.47 -9.90 -14.97
N ARG A 169 -11.11 -10.23 -16.20
CA ARG A 169 -10.80 -11.60 -16.59
C ARG A 169 -9.34 -11.95 -16.31
N GLY A 170 -9.08 -13.22 -16.04
CA GLY A 170 -7.74 -13.78 -15.88
C GLY A 170 -7.31 -13.92 -14.44
N CYS A 171 -6.02 -13.78 -14.18
CA CYS A 171 -5.43 -13.98 -12.87
C CYS A 171 -5.96 -12.94 -11.85
N PRO A 172 -6.38 -13.35 -10.64
CA PRO A 172 -6.78 -12.46 -9.57
C PRO A 172 -5.73 -11.39 -9.28
N VAL A 173 -6.18 -10.19 -8.91
CA VAL A 173 -5.29 -9.03 -8.70
C VAL A 173 -4.15 -9.35 -7.74
N GLY A 174 -4.43 -9.98 -6.62
CA GLY A 174 -3.43 -10.29 -5.61
C GLY A 174 -2.36 -11.32 -6.03
N GLN A 175 -2.58 -12.03 -7.13
CA GLN A 175 -1.59 -12.93 -7.73
C GLN A 175 -0.74 -12.25 -8.82
N LEU A 176 -1.11 -11.03 -9.23
CA LEU A 176 -0.33 -10.24 -10.17
C LEU A 176 0.72 -9.43 -9.43
N PRO A 177 1.92 -9.22 -9.98
CA PRO A 177 2.81 -8.17 -9.49
C PRO A 177 2.12 -6.79 -9.55
N ALA A 178 2.30 -5.96 -8.51
CA ALA A 178 1.61 -4.68 -8.39
C ALA A 178 1.80 -3.74 -9.61
N HIS A 179 2.98 -3.77 -10.25
CA HIS A 179 3.23 -2.98 -11.47
C HIS A 179 2.37 -3.44 -12.65
N ARG A 180 2.11 -4.75 -12.79
CA ARG A 180 1.20 -5.28 -13.83
C ARG A 180 -0.26 -4.94 -13.53
N PHE A 181 -0.64 -4.98 -12.27
CA PHE A 181 -1.95 -4.51 -11.84
C PHE A 181 -2.12 -3.02 -12.16
N ARG A 182 -1.12 -2.18 -11.88
CA ARG A 182 -1.14 -0.73 -12.21
C ARG A 182 -1.43 -0.48 -13.70
N ALA A 183 -0.80 -1.23 -14.59
CA ALA A 183 -1.04 -1.09 -16.03
C ALA A 183 -2.50 -1.41 -16.40
N LYS A 184 -3.08 -2.48 -15.82
CA LYS A 184 -4.49 -2.85 -16.04
C LYS A 184 -5.46 -1.82 -15.47
N ALA A 185 -5.25 -1.38 -14.23
CA ALA A 185 -6.10 -0.39 -13.56
C ALA A 185 -6.09 0.95 -14.29
N ARG A 186 -4.91 1.41 -14.72
CA ARG A 186 -4.77 2.61 -15.56
C ARG A 186 -5.53 2.48 -16.87
N THR A 187 -5.36 1.36 -17.61
CA THR A 187 -6.05 1.14 -18.88
C THR A 187 -7.57 1.14 -18.69
N TRP A 188 -8.08 0.53 -17.61
CA TRP A 188 -9.50 0.55 -17.29
C TRP A 188 -9.99 1.98 -17.04
N ARG A 189 -9.31 2.73 -16.19
CA ARG A 189 -9.64 4.12 -15.87
C ARG A 189 -9.65 5.01 -17.13
N GLU A 190 -8.66 4.89 -17.99
CA GLU A 190 -8.56 5.68 -19.23
C GLU A 190 -9.70 5.39 -20.21
N ARG A 191 -10.17 4.14 -20.24
CA ARG A 191 -11.31 3.74 -21.10
C ARG A 191 -12.66 4.22 -20.58
N HIS A 192 -12.85 4.27 -19.26
CA HIS A 192 -14.16 4.54 -18.67
C HIS A 192 -14.29 5.99 -18.15
N HIS A 193 -13.17 6.69 -17.95
CA HIS A 193 -13.12 8.04 -17.39
C HIS A 193 -12.12 8.91 -18.16
N SER A 194 -12.36 9.13 -19.44
CA SER A 194 -11.48 9.90 -20.34
C SER A 194 -11.30 11.38 -19.91
N GLU A 195 -12.34 12.01 -19.37
CA GLU A 195 -12.25 13.39 -18.82
C GLU A 195 -11.20 13.54 -17.72
N SER A 196 -10.94 12.48 -16.96
CA SER A 196 -9.91 12.49 -15.91
C SER A 196 -8.49 12.61 -16.47
N LEU A 197 -8.27 12.23 -17.73
CA LEU A 197 -6.97 12.30 -18.39
C LEU A 197 -6.54 13.77 -18.63
N GLU A 198 -7.43 14.60 -19.15
CA GLU A 198 -7.16 16.01 -19.41
C GLU A 198 -6.88 16.79 -18.13
N LYS A 199 -7.72 16.58 -17.10
CA LYS A 199 -7.54 17.21 -15.78
C LYS A 199 -6.21 16.81 -15.14
N ARG A 200 -5.82 15.53 -15.23
CA ARG A 200 -4.54 15.04 -14.71
C ARG A 200 -3.36 15.56 -15.51
N HIS A 201 -3.48 15.64 -16.84
CA HIS A 201 -2.46 16.22 -17.67
C HIS A 201 -2.23 17.69 -17.32
N ALA A 202 -3.29 18.48 -17.20
CA ALA A 202 -3.22 19.87 -16.76
C ALA A 202 -2.55 20.02 -15.39
N LYS A 203 -2.92 19.17 -14.41
CA LYS A 203 -2.28 19.11 -13.09
C LYS A 203 -0.81 18.72 -13.22
N GLY A 204 -0.47 17.67 -13.96
CA GLY A 204 0.92 17.25 -14.16
C GLY A 204 1.79 18.32 -14.81
N VAL A 205 1.23 19.13 -15.72
CA VAL A 205 1.91 20.30 -16.28
C VAL A 205 2.14 21.39 -15.22
N ALA A 206 1.19 21.60 -14.31
CA ALA A 206 1.34 22.55 -13.20
C ALA A 206 2.38 22.07 -12.17
N ASP A 207 2.38 20.78 -11.88
CA ASP A 207 3.23 20.13 -10.88
C ASP A 207 4.64 19.76 -11.42
N ARG A 208 5.05 20.30 -12.56
CA ARG A 208 6.38 20.02 -13.14
C ARG A 208 7.50 20.48 -12.20
N TRP A 209 8.57 19.67 -12.12
CA TRP A 209 9.72 19.97 -11.28
C TRP A 209 11.01 19.44 -11.90
N VAL A 210 12.12 19.97 -11.42
CA VAL A 210 13.47 19.48 -11.70
C VAL A 210 14.18 19.35 -10.36
N GLU A 211 14.82 18.23 -10.12
CA GLU A 211 15.55 17.92 -8.90
C GLU A 211 16.98 17.53 -9.26
N PHE A 212 17.92 18.13 -8.54
CA PHE A 212 19.32 17.73 -8.55
C PHE A 212 19.64 17.04 -7.22
N ARG A 213 20.15 15.80 -7.30
CA ARG A 213 20.54 15.04 -6.12
C ARG A 213 21.99 14.58 -6.28
N PRO A 214 22.92 15.10 -5.46
CA PRO A 214 24.28 14.56 -5.41
C PRO A 214 24.31 13.08 -5.07
N ASP A 215 25.22 12.33 -5.66
CA ASP A 215 25.46 10.92 -5.41
C ASP A 215 26.94 10.70 -5.08
N GLN A 216 27.34 9.45 -4.86
CA GLN A 216 28.72 9.07 -4.53
C GLN A 216 29.66 9.35 -5.72
N ASP A 217 30.97 9.41 -5.41
CA ASP A 217 32.06 9.50 -6.40
C ASP A 217 31.96 10.71 -7.36
N GLY A 218 31.40 11.84 -6.89
CA GLY A 218 31.26 13.06 -7.68
C GLY A 218 30.17 12.99 -8.75
N MET A 219 29.35 11.96 -8.72
CA MET A 219 28.17 11.82 -9.60
C MET A 219 26.95 12.51 -9.00
N ALA A 220 25.95 12.74 -9.83
CA ALA A 220 24.69 13.30 -9.41
C ALA A 220 23.54 12.80 -10.30
N TRP A 221 22.35 12.77 -9.73
CA TRP A 221 21.11 12.52 -10.44
C TRP A 221 20.44 13.86 -10.79
N LEU A 222 20.09 14.03 -12.05
CA LEU A 222 19.20 15.09 -12.50
C LEU A 222 17.88 14.44 -12.89
N SER A 223 16.83 14.68 -12.12
CA SER A 223 15.50 14.14 -12.36
C SER A 223 14.56 15.29 -12.75
N ALA A 224 13.76 15.08 -13.78
CA ALA A 224 12.78 16.07 -14.23
C ALA A 224 11.41 15.40 -14.45
N TYR A 225 10.37 16.03 -13.92
CA TYR A 225 8.98 15.68 -14.21
C TYR A 225 8.39 16.74 -15.14
N LEU A 226 8.25 16.37 -16.41
CA LEU A 226 7.86 17.28 -17.50
C LEU A 226 6.82 16.59 -18.39
N PRO A 227 6.03 17.35 -19.19
CA PRO A 227 5.25 16.78 -20.28
C PRO A 227 6.14 15.92 -21.19
N ALA A 228 5.60 14.80 -21.67
CA ALA A 228 6.38 13.79 -22.40
C ALA A 228 7.06 14.34 -23.65
N ASP A 229 6.40 15.25 -24.37
CA ASP A 229 6.96 15.94 -25.54
C ASP A 229 8.19 16.79 -25.18
N ARG A 230 8.16 17.46 -24.02
CA ARG A 230 9.28 18.27 -23.53
C ARG A 230 10.42 17.40 -23.00
N ALA A 231 10.09 16.30 -22.31
CA ALA A 231 11.09 15.36 -21.84
C ALA A 231 11.84 14.70 -23.00
N LEU A 232 11.13 14.31 -24.07
CA LEU A 232 11.73 13.76 -25.30
C LEU A 232 12.57 14.78 -26.06
N ALA A 233 12.20 16.05 -26.07
CA ALA A 233 12.97 17.11 -26.72
C ALA A 233 14.28 17.47 -25.97
N GLY A 234 14.37 17.15 -24.69
CA GLY A 234 15.57 17.38 -23.87
C GLY A 234 16.50 16.19 -23.76
N TRP A 235 16.08 15.04 -24.26
CA TRP A 235 16.87 13.81 -24.35
C TRP A 235 17.64 13.77 -25.68
#